data_372e1f82ff0d0ee52811b431c45e500e
#
_entry.id   372e1f82ff0d0ee52811b431c45e500e
#
_cell.length_a   1.000
_cell.length_b   1.000
_cell.length_c   1.000
_cell.angle_alpha   90.00
_cell.angle_beta   90.00
_cell.angle_gamma   90.00
#
_symmetry.space_group_name_H-M   'P 1'
#
loop_
_entity.id
_entity.type
_entity.pdbx_description
1 polymer ?
#
loop_
_entity_poly.entity_id
_entity_poly.type
_entity_poly.pdbx_seq_one_letter_code
_entity_poly.pdbx_strand_id
1 'polypeptide(L)'
;MKKSVLMLAAALPMMFAACGTEDPEEGFNLETTTLEINFEDNANIETNVKGCTFVSDNEFIASVDKDGKVTANHVGEAKITVAYEGESAVCKVTVKPTMTVYTMPVIDWKLNLTQVEDLVKADFPNLVKNDEVSSANALAYTTKGTFPIYAYAFNNNALAPSTLMISTDMDDKDSLGEWLEQYYAYYNDTEMGMLYGNAKSIDDATVLVEFEGGMDDCMATWTANEPTKTVRGGMIIDRTHIEKSREIARKTAGK
;
A
#
# COMPACT_ATOMS: atom_id res chain seq x y z
N MET A 1 -96.40 -21.91 20.07
CA MET A 1 -95.70 -21.67 21.34
C MET A 1 -94.22 -21.82 21.15
N LYS A 2 -93.53 -20.76 20.96
CA LYS A 2 -92.02 -20.68 21.14
C LYS A 2 -91.68 -19.23 21.46
N LYS A 3 -91.26 -19.01 22.68
CA LYS A 3 -90.84 -17.72 23.18
C LYS A 3 -89.42 -17.38 22.61
N SER A 4 -89.32 -16.30 21.87
CA SER A 4 -88.03 -15.74 21.46
C SER A 4 -87.53 -14.76 22.53
N VAL A 5 -86.39 -15.05 23.09
CA VAL A 5 -85.68 -14.17 24.00
C VAL A 5 -84.72 -13.31 23.17
N LEU A 6 -84.95 -12.02 23.18
CA LEU A 6 -84.14 -11.04 22.53
C LEU A 6 -82.99 -10.68 23.49
N MET A 7 -81.75 -11.10 23.19
CA MET A 7 -80.58 -10.65 23.90
C MET A 7 -80.01 -9.38 23.24
N LEU A 8 -80.03 -8.32 24.01
CA LEU A 8 -79.43 -7.04 23.66
C LEU A 8 -77.92 -7.11 23.96
N ALA A 9 -77.12 -7.22 22.93
CA ALA A 9 -75.68 -7.15 23.08
C ALA A 9 -75.24 -5.67 23.09
N ALA A 10 -74.76 -5.21 24.24
CA ALA A 10 -74.13 -3.91 24.37
C ALA A 10 -72.70 -3.99 23.77
N ALA A 11 -72.50 -3.31 22.66
CA ALA A 11 -71.15 -3.13 22.09
C ALA A 11 -70.39 -2.04 22.89
N LEU A 12 -69.39 -2.44 23.66
CA LEU A 12 -68.40 -1.54 24.17
C LEU A 12 -67.44 -1.15 23.01
N PRO A 13 -67.16 0.15 22.81
CA PRO A 13 -66.08 0.54 21.92
C PRO A 13 -64.76 0.24 22.63
N MET A 14 -64.00 -0.75 22.16
CA MET A 14 -62.58 -0.89 22.47
C MET A 14 -61.84 0.26 21.80
N MET A 15 -61.43 1.24 22.59
CA MET A 15 -60.38 2.15 22.18
C MET A 15 -59.09 1.33 22.04
N PHE A 16 -58.69 1.01 20.82
CA PHE A 16 -57.34 0.63 20.53
C PHE A 16 -56.48 1.89 20.75
N ALA A 17 -55.81 1.96 21.89
CA ALA A 17 -54.62 2.78 22.00
C ALA A 17 -53.68 2.24 20.92
N ALA A 18 -53.44 3.02 19.86
CA ALA A 18 -52.33 2.81 18.96
C ALA A 18 -51.08 2.99 19.81
N CYS A 19 -50.53 1.89 20.31
CA CYS A 19 -49.15 1.82 20.72
C CYS A 19 -48.37 2.09 19.43
N GLY A 20 -47.77 3.25 19.32
CA GLY A 20 -46.79 3.48 18.28
C GLY A 20 -45.74 2.38 18.44
N THR A 21 -45.69 1.48 17.49
CA THR A 21 -44.48 0.68 17.29
C THR A 21 -43.43 1.66 16.88
N GLU A 22 -42.63 2.12 17.85
CA GLU A 22 -41.30 2.58 17.51
C GLU A 22 -40.66 1.40 16.80
N ASP A 23 -40.34 1.56 15.51
CA ASP A 23 -39.51 0.61 14.80
C ASP A 23 -38.28 0.40 15.68
N PRO A 24 -37.84 -0.85 15.91
CA PRO A 24 -36.61 -1.08 16.65
C PRO A 24 -35.56 -0.25 15.97
N GLU A 25 -34.90 0.65 16.72
CA GLU A 25 -33.78 1.42 16.20
C GLU A 25 -32.81 0.40 15.58
N GLU A 26 -32.64 0.48 14.26
CA GLU A 26 -31.69 -0.40 13.58
C GLU A 26 -30.32 -0.11 14.20
N GLY A 27 -29.76 -1.10 14.91
CA GLY A 27 -28.44 -0.99 15.50
C GLY A 27 -27.39 -0.60 14.46
N PHE A 28 -26.24 -0.12 14.88
CA PHE A 28 -25.15 0.27 13.99
C PHE A 28 -24.80 -0.86 13.01
N ASN A 29 -24.79 -0.55 11.73
CA ASN A 29 -24.33 -1.45 10.67
C ASN A 29 -23.45 -0.70 9.67
N LEU A 30 -22.28 -1.29 9.40
CA LEU A 30 -21.37 -0.81 8.38
C LEU A 30 -21.73 -1.45 7.03
N GLU A 31 -22.25 -0.65 6.10
CA GLU A 31 -22.64 -1.13 4.77
C GLU A 31 -21.41 -1.38 3.89
N THR A 32 -20.40 -0.51 3.98
CA THR A 32 -19.13 -0.64 3.23
C THR A 32 -18.08 -1.34 4.08
N THR A 33 -17.96 -2.67 3.98
CA THR A 33 -16.94 -3.46 4.71
C THR A 33 -15.63 -3.61 3.95
N THR A 34 -15.63 -3.39 2.65
CA THR A 34 -14.46 -3.41 1.76
C THR A 34 -14.55 -2.29 0.74
N LEU A 35 -13.43 -1.64 0.46
CA LEU A 35 -13.34 -0.55 -0.50
C LEU A 35 -12.09 -0.72 -1.34
N GLU A 36 -12.26 -0.85 -2.66
CA GLU A 36 -11.16 -0.82 -3.63
C GLU A 36 -11.21 0.49 -4.41
N ILE A 37 -10.14 1.27 -4.33
CA ILE A 37 -10.02 2.57 -5.00
C ILE A 37 -8.66 2.69 -5.67
N ASN A 38 -8.55 3.48 -6.73
CA ASN A 38 -7.26 3.72 -7.36
C ASN A 38 -6.50 4.84 -6.63
N PHE A 39 -5.20 4.85 -6.80
CA PHE A 39 -4.33 5.93 -6.33
C PHE A 39 -4.90 7.31 -6.76
N GLU A 40 -4.91 8.27 -5.84
CA GLU A 40 -5.49 9.62 -5.97
C GLU A 40 -7.03 9.70 -6.09
N ASP A 41 -7.74 8.58 -6.13
CA ASP A 41 -9.20 8.56 -6.11
C ASP A 41 -9.76 8.77 -4.70
N ASN A 42 -11.08 9.03 -4.65
CA ASN A 42 -11.84 9.15 -3.41
C ASN A 42 -13.09 8.27 -3.47
N ALA A 43 -13.52 7.77 -2.31
CA ALA A 43 -14.80 7.07 -2.17
C ALA A 43 -15.38 7.27 -0.76
N ASN A 44 -16.65 6.96 -0.57
CA ASN A 44 -17.30 7.10 0.73
C ASN A 44 -17.50 5.73 1.39
N ILE A 45 -17.39 5.71 2.71
CA ILE A 45 -17.84 4.60 3.54
C ILE A 45 -19.29 4.85 3.91
N GLU A 46 -20.17 3.94 3.52
CA GLU A 46 -21.61 4.02 3.80
C GLU A 46 -21.94 3.32 5.12
N THR A 47 -22.80 3.97 5.93
CA THR A 47 -23.32 3.48 7.21
C THR A 47 -24.81 3.73 7.28
N ASN A 48 -25.55 2.87 7.97
CA ASN A 48 -27.00 3.03 8.17
C ASN A 48 -27.36 4.14 9.18
N VAL A 49 -26.38 4.64 9.96
CA VAL A 49 -26.56 5.68 10.98
C VAL A 49 -25.66 6.89 10.70
N LYS A 50 -26.04 8.07 11.22
CA LYS A 50 -25.26 9.30 11.13
C LYS A 50 -24.48 9.54 12.42
N GLY A 51 -23.39 10.29 12.32
CA GLY A 51 -22.58 10.66 13.49
C GLY A 51 -21.52 9.63 13.87
N CYS A 52 -21.19 8.71 12.97
CA CYS A 52 -20.05 7.82 13.13
C CYS A 52 -18.75 8.58 13.22
N THR A 53 -17.77 8.01 13.90
CA THR A 53 -16.37 8.43 13.88
C THR A 53 -15.57 7.46 13.03
N PHE A 54 -14.59 7.99 12.28
CA PHE A 54 -13.78 7.25 11.35
C PHE A 54 -12.29 7.42 11.69
N VAL A 55 -11.54 6.33 11.76
CA VAL A 55 -10.09 6.35 12.05
C VAL A 55 -9.37 5.35 11.15
N SER A 56 -8.41 5.83 10.38
CA SER A 56 -7.50 4.98 9.60
C SER A 56 -6.36 4.48 10.47
N ASP A 57 -5.99 3.21 10.33
CA ASP A 57 -4.79 2.63 10.93
C ASP A 57 -3.52 2.98 10.15
N ASN A 58 -3.68 3.43 8.89
CA ASN A 58 -2.58 3.86 8.04
C ASN A 58 -2.98 5.02 7.12
N GLU A 59 -2.92 6.24 7.64
CA GLU A 59 -3.23 7.45 6.86
C GLU A 59 -2.23 7.74 5.72
N PHE A 60 -1.09 7.08 5.70
CA PHE A 60 -0.15 7.15 4.58
C PHE A 60 -0.75 6.49 3.34
N ILE A 61 -1.43 5.36 3.50
CA ILE A 61 -2.09 4.62 2.42
C ILE A 61 -3.47 5.23 2.11
N ALA A 62 -4.33 5.35 3.12
CA ALA A 62 -5.66 5.89 2.96
C ALA A 62 -6.05 6.74 4.18
N SER A 63 -6.34 8.00 3.95
CA SER A 63 -6.91 8.90 4.97
C SER A 63 -8.44 8.91 4.87
N VAL A 64 -9.10 9.26 5.98
CA VAL A 64 -10.55 9.40 6.03
C VAL A 64 -10.94 10.67 6.76
N ASP A 65 -11.94 11.38 6.27
CA ASP A 65 -12.47 12.56 6.93
C ASP A 65 -13.63 12.22 7.89
N LYS A 66 -14.14 13.25 8.59
CA LYS A 66 -15.25 13.14 9.56
C LYS A 66 -16.57 12.69 8.93
N ASP A 67 -16.73 12.80 7.63
CA ASP A 67 -17.94 12.46 6.88
C ASP A 67 -17.82 11.08 6.19
N GLY A 68 -16.73 10.34 6.46
CA GLY A 68 -16.48 9.01 5.94
C GLY A 68 -15.92 8.99 4.50
N LYS A 69 -15.49 10.14 3.98
CA LYS A 69 -14.83 10.22 2.68
C LYS A 69 -13.38 9.75 2.80
N VAL A 70 -13.06 8.69 2.11
CA VAL A 70 -11.71 8.10 2.01
C VAL A 70 -10.97 8.72 0.85
N THR A 71 -9.72 9.09 1.08
CA THR A 71 -8.76 9.53 0.04
C THR A 71 -7.64 8.53 -0.08
N ALA A 72 -7.40 8.04 -1.29
CA ALA A 72 -6.33 7.10 -1.63
C ALA A 72 -5.01 7.88 -1.81
N ASN A 73 -4.14 7.84 -0.81
CA ASN A 73 -2.90 8.61 -0.80
C ASN A 73 -1.72 7.86 -1.41
N HIS A 74 -1.59 6.55 -1.15
CA HIS A 74 -0.56 5.67 -1.73
C HIS A 74 -1.08 4.26 -1.89
N VAL A 75 -0.49 3.51 -2.81
CA VAL A 75 -0.83 2.11 -3.08
C VAL A 75 -0.53 1.23 -1.87
N GLY A 76 -1.50 0.38 -1.48
CA GLY A 76 -1.38 -0.52 -0.34
C GLY A 76 -2.72 -0.84 0.30
N GLU A 77 -2.65 -1.31 1.54
CA GLU A 77 -3.82 -1.67 2.34
C GLU A 77 -3.88 -0.84 3.61
N ALA A 78 -5.08 -0.41 3.99
CA ALA A 78 -5.40 0.23 5.25
C ALA A 78 -6.72 -0.30 5.81
N LYS A 79 -6.92 -0.13 7.12
CA LYS A 79 -8.19 -0.45 7.78
C LYS A 79 -8.75 0.83 8.38
N ILE A 80 -10.01 1.12 8.06
CA ILE A 80 -10.72 2.24 8.66
C ILE A 80 -11.69 1.67 9.69
N THR A 81 -11.47 2.00 10.95
CA THR A 81 -12.39 1.70 12.04
C THR A 81 -13.49 2.75 12.03
N VAL A 82 -14.74 2.28 11.95
CA VAL A 82 -15.96 3.10 12.04
C VAL A 82 -16.63 2.79 13.37
N ALA A 83 -16.89 3.80 14.18
CA ALA A 83 -17.50 3.62 15.49
C ALA A 83 -18.70 4.54 15.70
N TYR A 84 -19.72 4.01 16.39
CA TYR A 84 -20.95 4.69 16.76
C TYR A 84 -21.46 4.15 18.11
N GLU A 85 -21.70 5.02 19.10
CA GLU A 85 -22.28 4.72 20.42
C GLU A 85 -21.68 3.49 21.16
N GLY A 86 -20.36 3.27 20.99
CA GLY A 86 -19.64 2.17 21.65
C GLY A 86 -19.57 0.88 20.83
N GLU A 87 -20.27 0.80 19.71
CA GLU A 87 -20.09 -0.26 18.70
C GLU A 87 -19.02 0.15 17.68
N SER A 88 -18.38 -0.82 17.03
CA SER A 88 -17.41 -0.53 15.97
C SER A 88 -17.34 -1.64 14.94
N ALA A 89 -17.04 -1.26 13.71
CA ALA A 89 -16.79 -2.16 12.58
C ALA A 89 -15.58 -1.68 11.77
N VAL A 90 -15.05 -2.52 10.89
CA VAL A 90 -13.86 -2.21 10.11
C VAL A 90 -14.16 -2.30 8.62
N CYS A 91 -13.86 -1.23 7.89
CA CYS A 91 -13.76 -1.22 6.44
C CYS A 91 -12.31 -1.51 6.01
N LYS A 92 -12.11 -2.52 5.17
CA LYS A 92 -10.80 -2.79 4.56
C LYS A 92 -10.68 -1.98 3.28
N VAL A 93 -9.63 -1.16 3.20
CA VAL A 93 -9.35 -0.33 2.03
C VAL A 93 -8.14 -0.88 1.30
N THR A 94 -8.28 -1.10 0.00
CA THR A 94 -7.18 -1.45 -0.91
C THR A 94 -7.03 -0.34 -1.94
N VAL A 95 -5.89 0.34 -1.91
CA VAL A 95 -5.53 1.33 -2.91
C VAL A 95 -4.73 0.64 -4.02
N LYS A 96 -5.25 0.71 -5.25
CA LYS A 96 -4.64 0.09 -6.43
C LYS A 96 -3.80 1.09 -7.22
N PRO A 97 -2.70 0.65 -7.84
CA PRO A 97 -1.94 1.52 -8.72
C PRO A 97 -2.72 1.86 -9.99
N THR A 98 -2.55 3.07 -10.49
CA THR A 98 -3.02 3.50 -11.82
C THR A 98 -1.97 3.21 -12.89
N MET A 99 -0.70 3.11 -12.50
CA MET A 99 0.42 2.78 -13.36
C MET A 99 1.04 1.44 -12.96
N THR A 100 1.12 0.49 -13.90
CA THR A 100 1.58 -0.88 -13.67
C THR A 100 2.72 -1.30 -14.62
N VAL A 101 3.43 -0.32 -15.19
CA VAL A 101 4.51 -0.55 -16.15
C VAL A 101 5.74 -1.23 -15.54
N TYR A 102 5.96 -1.02 -14.24
CA TYR A 102 7.03 -1.66 -13.49
C TYR A 102 6.47 -2.57 -12.39
N THR A 103 7.24 -3.56 -12.00
CA THR A 103 6.91 -4.44 -10.88
C THR A 103 7.86 -4.14 -9.72
N MET A 104 7.31 -4.07 -8.50
CA MET A 104 8.09 -3.83 -7.29
C MET A 104 9.12 -4.95 -7.11
N PRO A 105 10.41 -4.65 -6.89
CA PRO A 105 11.38 -5.67 -6.56
C PRO A 105 11.07 -6.32 -5.19
N VAL A 106 11.70 -7.45 -4.91
CA VAL A 106 11.63 -8.06 -3.57
C VAL A 106 12.32 -7.13 -2.57
N ILE A 107 11.59 -6.73 -1.50
CA ILE A 107 12.05 -5.79 -0.47
C ILE A 107 11.89 -6.35 0.96
N ASP A 108 11.77 -7.65 1.13
CA ASP A 108 11.79 -8.28 2.47
C ASP A 108 13.25 -8.56 2.88
N TRP A 109 13.77 -7.72 3.74
CA TRP A 109 15.17 -7.73 4.20
C TRP A 109 15.55 -8.94 5.06
N LYS A 110 14.59 -9.78 5.43
CA LYS A 110 14.82 -11.01 6.19
C LYS A 110 15.14 -12.20 5.30
N LEU A 111 14.88 -12.09 4.01
CA LEU A 111 15.06 -13.18 3.06
C LEU A 111 16.52 -13.39 2.70
N ASN A 112 16.89 -14.66 2.59
CA ASN A 112 18.18 -15.07 2.05
C ASN A 112 18.15 -15.17 0.51
N LEU A 113 19.31 -15.40 -0.09
CA LEU A 113 19.46 -15.48 -1.55
C LEU A 113 18.52 -16.49 -2.18
N THR A 114 18.43 -17.71 -1.63
CA THR A 114 17.56 -18.76 -2.18
C THR A 114 16.10 -18.37 -2.12
N GLN A 115 15.66 -17.78 -1.02
CA GLN A 115 14.27 -17.33 -0.86
C GLN A 115 13.92 -16.21 -1.83
N VAL A 116 14.82 -15.24 -2.06
CA VAL A 116 14.64 -14.20 -3.09
C VAL A 116 14.58 -14.82 -4.48
N GLU A 117 15.46 -15.77 -4.78
CA GLU A 117 15.47 -16.47 -6.06
C GLU A 117 14.16 -17.23 -6.31
N ASP A 118 13.62 -17.91 -5.29
CA ASP A 118 12.35 -18.64 -5.39
C ASP A 118 11.16 -17.69 -5.60
N LEU A 119 11.12 -16.55 -4.90
CA LEU A 119 10.10 -15.52 -5.09
C LEU A 119 10.17 -14.91 -6.49
N VAL A 120 11.36 -14.55 -6.96
CA VAL A 120 11.52 -14.00 -8.31
C VAL A 120 11.04 -15.00 -9.37
N LYS A 121 11.34 -16.28 -9.22
CA LYS A 121 10.83 -17.30 -10.14
C LYS A 121 9.30 -17.45 -10.11
N ALA A 122 8.69 -17.30 -8.93
CA ALA A 122 7.25 -17.44 -8.76
C ALA A 122 6.48 -16.22 -9.29
N ASP A 123 6.92 -15.02 -8.89
CA ASP A 123 6.18 -13.79 -9.10
C ASP A 123 6.57 -13.05 -10.40
N PHE A 124 7.75 -13.36 -10.95
CA PHE A 124 8.31 -12.72 -12.14
C PHE A 124 8.68 -13.74 -13.24
N PRO A 125 7.72 -14.49 -13.78
CA PRO A 125 8.01 -15.61 -14.69
C PRO A 125 8.70 -15.21 -16.00
N ASN A 126 8.70 -13.93 -16.34
CA ASN A 126 9.34 -13.38 -17.55
C ASN A 126 10.78 -12.94 -17.33
N LEU A 127 11.26 -12.93 -16.08
CA LEU A 127 12.63 -12.57 -15.77
C LEU A 127 13.57 -13.75 -15.96
N VAL A 128 14.73 -13.48 -16.52
CA VAL A 128 15.81 -14.43 -16.74
C VAL A 128 16.99 -14.04 -15.87
N LYS A 129 17.50 -15.00 -15.09
CA LYS A 129 18.69 -14.81 -14.28
C LYS A 129 19.91 -14.56 -15.16
N ASN A 130 20.72 -13.57 -14.82
CA ASN A 130 22.01 -13.36 -15.42
C ASN A 130 23.08 -14.06 -14.58
N ASP A 131 23.51 -15.25 -15.00
CA ASP A 131 24.48 -16.07 -14.27
C ASP A 131 25.92 -15.53 -14.35
N GLU A 132 26.25 -14.67 -15.32
CA GLU A 132 27.57 -14.06 -15.43
C GLU A 132 27.84 -13.03 -14.32
N VAL A 133 26.78 -12.36 -13.86
CA VAL A 133 26.85 -11.32 -12.82
C VAL A 133 26.41 -11.85 -11.46
N SER A 134 25.54 -12.85 -11.42
CA SER A 134 25.06 -13.46 -10.18
C SER A 134 26.18 -14.23 -9.46
N SER A 135 26.14 -14.22 -8.14
CA SER A 135 27.16 -14.83 -7.27
C SER A 135 26.55 -15.28 -5.95
N ALA A 136 27.37 -15.75 -5.01
CA ALA A 136 26.92 -16.14 -3.67
C ALA A 136 26.29 -14.98 -2.85
N ASN A 137 26.52 -13.71 -3.23
CA ASN A 137 26.00 -12.53 -2.52
C ASN A 137 25.27 -11.56 -3.44
N ALA A 138 24.88 -11.99 -4.64
CA ALA A 138 24.22 -11.14 -5.62
C ALA A 138 23.35 -11.95 -6.57
N LEU A 139 22.18 -11.42 -6.91
CA LEU A 139 21.34 -11.90 -7.98
C LEU A 139 21.06 -10.76 -8.94
N ALA A 140 21.03 -11.07 -10.22
CA ALA A 140 20.63 -10.16 -11.28
C ALA A 140 19.67 -10.85 -12.23
N TYR A 141 18.61 -10.15 -12.60
CA TYR A 141 17.58 -10.61 -13.51
C TYR A 141 17.27 -9.54 -14.54
N THR A 142 16.92 -9.96 -15.74
CA THR A 142 16.44 -9.08 -16.80
C THR A 142 15.33 -9.79 -17.57
N THR A 143 14.57 -9.06 -18.37
CA THR A 143 13.68 -9.65 -19.37
C THR A 143 14.53 -10.21 -20.53
N LYS A 144 13.90 -10.80 -21.54
CA LYS A 144 14.59 -11.25 -22.78
C LYS A 144 15.26 -10.10 -23.55
N GLY A 145 14.97 -8.86 -23.20
CA GLY A 145 15.71 -7.66 -23.61
C GLY A 145 16.80 -7.32 -22.61
N THR A 146 17.32 -6.09 -22.68
CA THR A 146 18.33 -5.60 -21.74
C THR A 146 17.67 -5.04 -20.46
N PHE A 147 16.51 -4.43 -20.57
CA PHE A 147 15.79 -3.77 -19.47
C PHE A 147 14.34 -4.27 -19.35
N PRO A 148 13.69 -4.14 -18.18
CA PRO A 148 14.27 -3.69 -16.90
C PRO A 148 15.23 -4.71 -16.29
N ILE A 149 16.14 -4.22 -15.44
CA ILE A 149 17.09 -5.04 -14.67
C ILE A 149 16.72 -4.97 -13.19
N TYR A 150 16.61 -6.14 -12.56
CA TYR A 150 16.42 -6.28 -11.11
C TYR A 150 17.71 -6.82 -10.51
N ALA A 151 18.32 -6.07 -9.61
CA ALA A 151 19.56 -6.44 -8.93
C ALA A 151 19.35 -6.51 -7.42
N TYR A 152 19.82 -7.59 -6.82
CA TYR A 152 19.73 -7.87 -5.40
C TYR A 152 21.11 -8.12 -4.84
N ALA A 153 21.47 -7.42 -3.77
CA ALA A 153 22.71 -7.69 -3.04
C ALA A 153 22.39 -8.27 -1.66
N PHE A 154 23.29 -9.11 -1.16
CA PHE A 154 23.13 -9.80 0.12
C PHE A 154 24.31 -9.48 1.04
N ASN A 155 23.98 -9.26 2.31
CA ASN A 155 24.94 -9.07 3.38
C ASN A 155 24.61 -10.03 4.52
N ASN A 156 25.61 -10.81 4.96
CA ASN A 156 25.43 -11.84 6.01
C ASN A 156 24.25 -12.78 5.73
N ASN A 157 24.10 -13.19 4.47
CA ASN A 157 23.01 -14.08 4.01
C ASN A 157 21.60 -13.47 4.13
N ALA A 158 21.45 -12.16 4.24
CA ALA A 158 20.19 -11.44 4.21
C ALA A 158 20.16 -10.44 3.06
N LEU A 159 18.99 -10.23 2.46
CA LEU A 159 18.78 -9.22 1.44
C LEU A 159 19.16 -7.85 2.04
N ALA A 160 19.96 -7.10 1.31
CA ALA A 160 20.36 -5.75 1.69
C ALA A 160 19.64 -4.73 0.79
N PRO A 161 20.24 -4.14 -0.26
CA PRO A 161 19.50 -3.33 -1.21
C PRO A 161 18.94 -4.16 -2.36
N SER A 162 17.82 -3.66 -2.91
CA SER A 162 17.25 -4.09 -4.19
C SER A 162 17.26 -2.92 -5.16
N THR A 163 17.66 -3.13 -6.40
CA THR A 163 17.71 -2.08 -7.42
C THR A 163 16.88 -2.48 -8.63
N LEU A 164 16.04 -1.58 -9.09
CA LEU A 164 15.42 -1.58 -10.41
C LEU A 164 16.13 -0.55 -11.28
N MET A 165 16.64 -0.99 -12.42
CA MET A 165 17.26 -0.15 -13.43
C MET A 165 16.48 -0.23 -14.73
N ILE A 166 16.17 0.90 -15.32
CA ILE A 166 15.51 1.01 -16.61
C ILE A 166 16.40 1.78 -17.59
N SER A 167 16.17 1.55 -18.90
CA SER A 167 16.75 2.40 -19.94
C SER A 167 16.04 3.74 -19.97
N THR A 168 16.77 4.82 -20.19
CA THR A 168 16.17 6.12 -20.47
C THR A 168 16.04 6.37 -21.95
N ASP A 169 14.90 6.03 -22.53
CA ASP A 169 14.29 7.03 -23.41
C ASP A 169 13.67 8.08 -22.49
N MET A 170 13.67 9.36 -22.86
CA MET A 170 13.26 10.47 -21.97
C MET A 170 11.87 10.27 -21.34
N ASP A 171 10.98 9.52 -21.99
CA ASP A 171 9.64 9.19 -21.51
C ASP A 171 9.65 8.18 -20.32
N ASP A 172 10.62 7.27 -20.28
CA ASP A 172 10.68 6.24 -19.22
C ASP A 172 11.16 6.76 -17.87
N LYS A 173 11.94 7.86 -17.89
CA LYS A 173 12.44 8.50 -16.66
C LYS A 173 11.32 9.09 -15.82
N ASP A 174 10.44 9.86 -16.47
CA ASP A 174 9.30 10.47 -15.78
C ASP A 174 8.33 9.38 -15.32
N SER A 175 8.13 8.34 -16.12
CA SER A 175 7.32 7.18 -15.77
C SER A 175 7.79 6.42 -14.52
N LEU A 176 9.10 6.28 -14.29
CA LEU A 176 9.61 5.63 -13.07
C LEU A 176 9.39 6.50 -11.83
N GLY A 177 9.57 7.82 -11.94
CA GLY A 177 9.28 8.78 -10.88
C GLY A 177 7.78 8.76 -10.50
N GLU A 178 6.89 8.91 -11.47
CA GLU A 178 5.44 8.87 -11.28
C GLU A 178 4.98 7.52 -10.72
N TRP A 179 5.60 6.41 -11.16
CA TRP A 179 5.31 5.10 -10.60
C TRP A 179 5.75 4.99 -9.14
N LEU A 180 6.92 5.53 -8.75
CA LEU A 180 7.39 5.55 -7.37
C LEU A 180 6.46 6.37 -6.46
N GLU A 181 5.95 7.51 -6.93
CA GLU A 181 5.06 8.39 -6.18
C GLU A 181 3.73 7.72 -5.81
N GLN A 182 3.31 6.70 -6.54
CA GLN A 182 2.13 5.92 -6.14
C GLN A 182 2.36 5.11 -4.86
N TYR A 183 3.60 4.74 -4.53
CA TYR A 183 3.94 3.88 -3.39
C TYR A 183 4.66 4.60 -2.27
N TYR A 184 5.36 5.71 -2.58
CA TYR A 184 6.30 6.35 -1.68
C TYR A 184 6.13 7.87 -1.70
N ALA A 185 6.26 8.50 -0.53
CA ALA A 185 6.35 9.95 -0.45
C ALA A 185 7.74 10.44 -0.80
N TYR A 186 7.83 11.48 -1.61
CA TYR A 186 9.05 12.22 -1.83
C TYR A 186 9.44 13.02 -0.57
N TYR A 187 10.70 12.96 -0.17
CA TYR A 187 11.19 13.71 0.99
C TYR A 187 12.08 14.89 0.60
N ASN A 188 13.15 14.64 -0.14
CA ASN A 188 14.10 15.65 -0.53
C ASN A 188 15.08 15.15 -1.61
N ASP A 189 15.77 16.09 -2.25
CA ASP A 189 16.92 15.76 -3.09
C ASP A 189 18.14 15.41 -2.24
N THR A 190 18.91 14.46 -2.72
CA THR A 190 20.21 14.07 -2.19
C THR A 190 21.31 14.42 -3.18
N GLU A 191 22.58 14.28 -2.80
CA GLU A 191 23.71 14.45 -3.74
C GLU A 191 23.67 13.47 -4.93
N MET A 192 22.91 12.37 -4.81
CA MET A 192 22.84 11.30 -5.81
C MET A 192 21.49 11.19 -6.51
N GLY A 193 20.48 11.96 -6.11
CA GLY A 193 19.15 11.92 -6.70
C GLY A 193 18.05 12.29 -5.73
N MET A 194 16.87 11.72 -5.91
CA MET A 194 15.69 11.98 -5.10
C MET A 194 15.49 10.88 -4.07
N LEU A 195 15.07 11.25 -2.85
CA LEU A 195 14.80 10.33 -1.75
C LEU A 195 13.32 10.24 -1.49
N TYR A 196 12.83 9.02 -1.44
CA TYR A 196 11.45 8.66 -1.15
C TYR A 196 11.38 7.69 0.05
N GLY A 197 10.19 7.55 0.65
CA GLY A 197 9.96 6.57 1.69
C GLY A 197 8.50 6.20 1.89
N ASN A 198 8.27 5.11 2.61
CA ASN A 198 6.94 4.51 2.81
C ASN A 198 6.18 5.06 4.01
N ALA A 199 6.43 6.30 4.41
CA ALA A 199 5.73 7.01 5.48
C ALA A 199 5.66 8.53 5.21
N LYS A 200 4.88 9.27 6.02
CA LYS A 200 4.78 10.74 5.92
C LYS A 200 6.08 11.46 6.27
N SER A 201 6.94 10.84 7.07
CA SER A 201 8.24 11.38 7.44
C SER A 201 9.32 10.32 7.32
N ILE A 202 10.55 10.78 7.15
CA ILE A 202 11.73 9.92 7.03
C ILE A 202 12.00 9.11 8.32
N ASP A 203 11.66 9.69 9.49
CA ASP A 203 11.87 9.06 10.79
C ASP A 203 10.89 7.89 11.03
N ASP A 204 9.72 7.93 10.39
CA ASP A 204 8.68 6.90 10.48
C ASP A 204 8.81 5.85 9.36
N ALA A 205 9.58 6.14 8.31
CA ALA A 205 9.77 5.23 7.20
C ALA A 205 10.57 3.99 7.61
N THR A 206 10.13 2.83 7.14
CA THR A 206 10.86 1.55 7.28
C THR A 206 11.58 1.14 6.01
N VAL A 207 11.20 1.74 4.89
CA VAL A 207 11.80 1.56 3.57
C VAL A 207 12.13 2.93 2.99
N LEU A 208 13.34 3.08 2.49
CA LEU A 208 13.77 4.25 1.72
C LEU A 208 14.06 3.83 0.29
N VAL A 209 13.78 4.73 -0.63
CA VAL A 209 14.07 4.56 -2.06
C VAL A 209 14.90 5.74 -2.52
N GLU A 210 16.08 5.48 -3.00
CA GLU A 210 16.92 6.49 -3.64
C GLU A 210 16.80 6.33 -5.16
N PHE A 211 16.25 7.37 -5.81
CA PHE A 211 16.07 7.43 -7.25
C PHE A 211 17.18 8.28 -7.88
N GLU A 212 17.98 7.66 -8.74
CA GLU A 212 19.03 8.30 -9.52
C GLU A 212 18.63 8.32 -11.00
N GLY A 213 18.52 9.52 -11.58
CA GLY A 213 18.28 9.70 -13.00
C GLY A 213 19.58 10.00 -13.74
N GLY A 214 19.96 9.14 -14.68
CA GLY A 214 21.07 9.35 -15.60
C GLY A 214 20.64 9.83 -16.99
N MET A 215 21.60 10.06 -17.89
CA MET A 215 21.31 10.39 -19.29
C MET A 215 20.88 9.15 -20.11
N ASP A 216 21.39 7.97 -19.75
CA ASP A 216 21.18 6.72 -20.48
C ASP A 216 20.41 5.67 -19.67
N ASP A 217 20.25 5.88 -18.35
CA ASP A 217 19.54 4.97 -17.46
C ASP A 217 19.04 5.67 -16.20
N CYS A 218 18.01 5.08 -15.56
CA CYS A 218 17.52 5.48 -14.26
C CYS A 218 17.54 4.28 -13.32
N MET A 219 17.80 4.53 -12.05
CA MET A 219 17.82 3.51 -11.02
C MET A 219 17.01 3.93 -9.80
N ALA A 220 16.12 3.05 -9.35
CA ALA A 220 15.52 3.16 -8.03
C ALA A 220 16.12 2.06 -7.14
N THR A 221 16.63 2.43 -5.98
CA THR A 221 17.26 1.49 -5.05
C THR A 221 16.56 1.54 -3.70
N TRP A 222 16.00 0.43 -3.30
CA TRP A 222 15.30 0.23 -2.03
C TRP A 222 16.26 -0.25 -0.96
N THR A 223 16.15 0.35 0.21
CA THR A 223 16.91 -0.03 1.40
C THR A 223 16.03 -0.05 2.63
N ALA A 224 16.38 -0.90 3.61
CA ALA A 224 15.77 -0.80 4.93
C ALA A 224 16.19 0.51 5.60
N ASN A 225 15.23 1.19 6.23
CA ASN A 225 15.52 2.29 7.14
C ASN A 225 15.63 1.73 8.56
N GLU A 226 16.83 1.77 9.14
CA GLU A 226 17.05 1.38 10.55
C GLU A 226 17.13 2.65 11.42
N PRO A 227 16.05 3.05 12.09
CA PRO A 227 16.01 4.33 12.84
C PRO A 227 17.01 4.44 13.98
N THR A 228 17.64 3.31 14.38
CA THR A 228 18.65 3.29 15.47
C THR A 228 20.03 3.81 15.06
N LYS A 229 20.27 4.08 13.78
CA LYS A 229 21.55 4.60 13.27
C LYS A 229 21.54 6.11 13.03
N THR A 230 20.52 6.84 13.48
CA THR A 230 20.44 8.29 13.35
C THR A 230 21.47 8.95 14.28
N VAL A 231 22.62 9.31 13.76
CA VAL A 231 23.54 10.25 14.42
C VAL A 231 22.95 11.64 14.26
N ARG A 232 22.82 12.40 15.36
CA ARG A 232 22.38 13.80 15.36
C ARG A 232 23.07 14.56 14.22
N GLY A 233 22.30 14.96 13.19
CA GLY A 233 22.77 15.85 12.15
C GLY A 233 22.84 15.31 10.72
N GLY A 234 22.48 14.07 10.46
CA GLY A 234 22.43 13.53 9.10
C GLY A 234 22.12 12.05 9.11
N MET A 235 21.18 11.63 8.26
CA MET A 235 20.91 10.22 8.05
C MET A 235 22.11 9.59 7.33
N ILE A 236 22.74 8.59 7.95
CA ILE A 236 23.75 7.77 7.28
C ILE A 236 23.03 6.60 6.64
N ILE A 237 22.60 6.76 5.39
CA ILE A 237 22.28 5.61 4.53
C ILE A 237 23.62 4.88 4.32
N ASP A 238 23.65 3.57 4.61
CA ASP A 238 24.85 2.77 4.32
C ASP A 238 25.04 2.61 2.81
N ARG A 239 25.69 3.59 2.21
CA ARG A 239 25.89 3.69 0.76
C ARG A 239 26.72 2.54 0.19
N THR A 240 27.52 1.85 1.01
CA THR A 240 28.36 0.73 0.55
C THR A 240 27.52 -0.39 -0.05
N HIS A 241 26.36 -0.68 0.54
CA HIS A 241 25.46 -1.72 0.04
C HIS A 241 24.62 -1.23 -1.16
N ILE A 242 24.20 0.04 -1.16
CA ILE A 242 23.51 0.65 -2.30
C ILE A 242 24.36 0.57 -3.55
N GLU A 243 25.60 1.02 -3.49
CA GLU A 243 26.52 0.99 -4.62
C GLU A 243 26.75 -0.44 -5.13
N LYS A 244 26.77 -1.42 -4.25
CA LYS A 244 26.93 -2.81 -4.66
C LYS A 244 25.79 -3.31 -5.56
N SER A 245 24.53 -3.06 -5.21
CA SER A 245 23.41 -3.47 -6.07
C SER A 245 23.35 -2.68 -7.38
N ARG A 246 23.70 -1.39 -7.34
CA ARG A 246 23.83 -0.55 -8.55
C ARG A 246 24.93 -1.03 -9.47
N GLU A 247 26.09 -1.41 -8.91
CA GLU A 247 27.19 -2.00 -9.69
C GLU A 247 26.77 -3.31 -10.38
N ILE A 248 26.01 -4.17 -9.66
CA ILE A 248 25.45 -5.39 -10.23
C ILE A 248 24.52 -5.05 -11.41
N ALA A 249 23.64 -4.06 -11.25
CA ALA A 249 22.72 -3.63 -12.29
C ALA A 249 23.48 -3.07 -13.52
N ARG A 250 24.50 -2.20 -13.31
CA ARG A 250 25.35 -1.66 -14.40
C ARG A 250 26.10 -2.76 -15.13
N LYS A 251 26.71 -3.70 -14.43
CA LYS A 251 27.37 -4.87 -15.06
C LYS A 251 26.42 -5.73 -15.86
N THR A 252 25.17 -5.91 -15.38
CA THR A 252 24.14 -6.64 -16.11
C THR A 252 23.73 -5.90 -17.39
N ALA A 253 23.73 -4.57 -17.37
CA ALA A 253 23.49 -3.73 -18.55
C ALA A 253 24.67 -3.69 -19.54
N GLY A 254 25.81 -4.29 -19.21
CA GLY A 254 27.02 -4.23 -20.03
C GLY A 254 27.79 -2.91 -19.91
N LYS A 255 27.66 -2.24 -18.80
CA LYS A 255 28.29 -0.94 -18.48
C LYS A 255 29.34 -1.04 -17.37
#